data_a7cd9f8e63ecc71d1b545b2c14b039ba
#
_entry.id   a7cd9f8e63ecc71d1b545b2c14b039ba
#
_cell.length_a   1.000
_cell.length_b   1.000
_cell.length_c   1.000
_cell.angle_alpha   90.00
_cell.angle_beta   90.00
_cell.angle_gamma   90.00
#
_symmetry.space_group_name_H-M   'P 1'
#
loop_
_entity.id
_entity.type
_entity.pdbx_description
1 polymer ?
#
loop_
_entity_poly.entity_id
_entity_poly.type
_entity_poly.pdbx_seq_one_letter_code
_entity_poly.pdbx_strand_id
1 'polypeptide(L)'
;VTASSEIDFAAEGLLDELSGEAREARLVLLEELAADGVPLEELHDAVAAGRLALLPVERALAGTGRRYTAREIAEIVGIDLGQLRRFSAALGVPYTDPDEPRGTEADLEAARRMKEFLDAGLPEEGMLQVARTIGMGTARIAEANRELVIRTLTQPGDSERDVALRFAAAAEAMMPLVGPTVVHALQANMLEQIRRDVIATADLASGAIGGTANLTVCFADLVEFTRLGEEIPAEELGLVAGRLEEMASAVAEPPVRLVKTIGDAVMFVSTEAAPMLRAALELIAAAEAEGEEFPWLRAGLSCGSVLPQSGDYYGRPVNLASRVTGVARPGSVVVDAAVKEAAGEGFKYTYIGERRLKGIDAKVKLFRARISG
;
A
#
# COMPACT_ATOMS: atom_id res chain seq x y z
N VAL A 1 45.57 12.49 8.66
CA VAL A 1 45.44 13.55 7.64
C VAL A 1 46.28 13.07 6.45
N THR A 2 45.68 12.26 5.58
CA THR A 2 46.23 11.89 4.27
C THR A 2 45.62 12.82 3.26
N ALA A 3 46.46 13.54 2.52
CA ALA A 3 46.10 14.40 1.44
C ALA A 3 45.18 13.64 0.45
N SER A 4 43.97 14.08 0.29
CA SER A 4 43.08 13.67 -0.82
C SER A 4 43.84 14.14 -2.09
N SER A 5 44.41 13.20 -2.87
CA SER A 5 44.84 13.50 -4.21
C SER A 5 43.60 13.96 -4.98
N GLU A 6 43.64 15.18 -5.48
CA GLU A 6 42.57 15.73 -6.33
C GLU A 6 42.36 14.76 -7.52
N ILE A 7 41.23 14.08 -7.57
CA ILE A 7 40.90 13.17 -8.65
C ILE A 7 40.61 14.00 -9.90
N ASP A 8 41.34 13.75 -10.98
CA ASP A 8 41.05 14.37 -12.29
C ASP A 8 39.96 13.58 -13.01
N PHE A 9 38.70 13.90 -12.72
CA PHE A 9 37.52 13.22 -13.31
C PHE A 9 37.46 13.35 -14.85
N ALA A 10 38.12 14.35 -15.41
CA ALA A 10 38.19 14.48 -16.87
C ALA A 10 39.20 13.46 -17.47
N ALA A 11 40.34 13.28 -16.82
CA ALA A 11 41.32 12.27 -17.22
C ALA A 11 40.80 10.84 -17.05
N GLU A 12 39.89 10.64 -16.06
CA GLU A 12 39.20 9.37 -15.82
C GLU A 12 38.02 9.10 -16.79
N GLY A 13 37.68 10.04 -17.71
CA GLY A 13 36.60 9.87 -18.69
C GLY A 13 35.19 10.05 -18.13
N LEU A 14 35.03 10.45 -16.85
CA LEU A 14 33.73 10.57 -16.19
C LEU A 14 32.92 11.78 -16.67
N LEU A 15 33.55 12.69 -17.43
CA LEU A 15 32.94 13.90 -18.01
C LEU A 15 32.79 13.84 -19.52
N ASP A 16 33.07 12.68 -20.14
CA ASP A 16 32.98 12.49 -21.57
C ASP A 16 31.54 12.67 -22.08
N GLU A 17 31.43 13.12 -23.35
CA GLU A 17 30.16 13.38 -24.03
C GLU A 17 29.32 14.55 -23.47
N LEU A 18 29.81 15.25 -22.43
CA LEU A 18 29.14 16.40 -21.84
C LEU A 18 29.85 17.71 -22.16
N SER A 19 29.06 18.78 -22.31
CA SER A 19 29.54 20.15 -22.51
C SER A 19 28.68 21.18 -21.80
N GLY A 20 29.22 22.39 -21.58
CA GLY A 20 28.50 23.48 -20.94
C GLY A 20 28.01 23.15 -19.52
N GLU A 21 26.81 23.61 -19.19
CA GLU A 21 26.21 23.47 -17.86
C GLU A 21 26.09 22.02 -17.39
N ALA A 22 25.76 21.07 -18.28
CA ALA A 22 25.66 19.65 -17.92
C ALA A 22 27.00 19.05 -17.47
N ARG A 23 28.09 19.45 -18.11
CA ARG A 23 29.44 19.04 -17.72
C ARG A 23 29.84 19.59 -16.34
N GLU A 24 29.50 20.85 -16.11
CA GLU A 24 29.79 21.53 -14.83
C GLU A 24 28.96 20.93 -13.68
N ALA A 25 27.68 20.68 -13.90
CA ALA A 25 26.82 20.04 -12.92
C ALA A 25 27.30 18.62 -12.55
N ARG A 26 27.74 17.80 -13.54
CA ARG A 26 28.33 16.47 -13.27
C ARG A 26 29.64 16.57 -12.52
N LEU A 27 30.52 17.51 -12.86
CA LEU A 27 31.78 17.71 -12.15
C LEU A 27 31.55 18.00 -10.67
N VAL A 28 30.67 18.95 -10.37
CA VAL A 28 30.34 19.28 -8.98
C VAL A 28 29.77 18.09 -8.22
N LEU A 29 28.88 17.29 -8.84
CA LEU A 29 28.33 16.08 -8.23
C LEU A 29 29.41 15.03 -7.94
N LEU A 30 30.34 14.82 -8.88
CA LEU A 30 31.48 13.89 -8.68
C LEU A 30 32.39 14.37 -7.54
N GLU A 31 32.69 15.67 -7.46
CA GLU A 31 33.48 16.25 -6.37
C GLU A 31 32.81 16.04 -5.00
N GLU A 32 31.50 16.27 -4.89
CA GLU A 32 30.72 16.06 -3.67
C GLU A 32 30.73 14.57 -3.29
N LEU A 33 30.43 13.66 -4.22
CA LEU A 33 30.43 12.23 -3.96
C LEU A 33 31.82 11.72 -3.52
N ALA A 34 32.88 12.20 -4.16
CA ALA A 34 34.24 11.85 -3.77
C ALA A 34 34.61 12.41 -2.38
N ALA A 35 34.17 13.63 -2.05
CA ALA A 35 34.33 14.20 -0.71
C ALA A 35 33.58 13.41 0.36
N ASP A 36 32.44 12.82 0.02
CA ASP A 36 31.64 11.91 0.85
C ASP A 36 32.21 10.48 0.88
N GLY A 37 33.39 10.27 0.31
CA GLY A 37 34.11 9.03 0.36
C GLY A 37 33.61 7.94 -0.59
N VAL A 38 32.95 8.32 -1.70
CA VAL A 38 32.59 7.36 -2.76
C VAL A 38 33.87 6.92 -3.50
N PRO A 39 34.15 5.62 -3.60
CA PRO A 39 35.30 5.11 -4.35
C PRO A 39 35.19 5.46 -5.84
N LEU A 40 36.34 5.70 -6.48
CA LEU A 40 36.37 6.04 -7.91
C LEU A 40 35.75 4.92 -8.79
N GLU A 41 35.94 3.66 -8.43
CA GLU A 41 35.33 2.51 -9.11
C GLU A 41 33.79 2.58 -9.08
N GLU A 42 33.20 2.94 -7.93
CA GLU A 42 31.75 3.11 -7.79
C GLU A 42 31.22 4.30 -8.63
N LEU A 43 32.01 5.36 -8.76
CA LEU A 43 31.68 6.51 -9.63
C LEU A 43 31.71 6.10 -11.11
N HIS A 44 32.68 5.32 -11.54
CA HIS A 44 32.73 4.77 -12.89
C HIS A 44 31.53 3.90 -13.21
N ASP A 45 31.18 2.97 -12.32
CA ASP A 45 30.01 2.09 -12.48
C ASP A 45 28.71 2.88 -12.55
N ALA A 46 28.57 3.90 -11.70
CA ALA A 46 27.38 4.76 -11.67
C ALA A 46 27.24 5.60 -12.94
N VAL A 47 28.35 6.13 -13.48
CA VAL A 47 28.34 6.87 -14.76
C VAL A 47 28.04 5.93 -15.93
N ALA A 48 28.68 4.77 -16.01
CA ALA A 48 28.46 3.79 -17.07
C ALA A 48 27.01 3.27 -17.09
N ALA A 49 26.40 3.13 -15.92
CA ALA A 49 24.99 2.72 -15.76
C ALA A 49 23.98 3.89 -15.90
N GLY A 50 24.44 5.13 -16.11
CA GLY A 50 23.57 6.31 -16.18
C GLY A 50 22.82 6.64 -14.87
N ARG A 51 23.34 6.19 -13.70
CA ARG A 51 22.68 6.32 -12.40
C ARG A 51 23.43 7.21 -11.39
N LEU A 52 24.42 7.99 -11.87
CA LEU A 52 25.23 8.85 -10.97
C LEU A 52 24.36 9.76 -10.09
N ALA A 53 23.31 10.35 -10.64
CA ALA A 53 22.39 11.21 -9.91
C ALA A 53 21.55 10.46 -8.83
N LEU A 54 21.43 9.13 -8.93
CA LEU A 54 20.74 8.32 -7.93
C LEU A 54 21.66 7.88 -6.79
N LEU A 55 22.97 7.94 -6.98
CA LEU A 55 23.96 7.44 -6.02
C LEU A 55 23.86 8.06 -4.62
N PRO A 56 23.60 9.38 -4.46
CA PRO A 56 23.35 9.96 -3.14
C PRO A 56 22.17 9.31 -2.42
N VAL A 57 21.08 9.07 -3.14
CA VAL A 57 19.85 8.45 -2.56
C VAL A 57 20.10 6.98 -2.24
N GLU A 58 20.77 6.24 -3.14
CA GLU A 58 21.14 4.84 -2.91
C GLU A 58 21.98 4.70 -1.66
N ARG A 59 22.95 5.58 -1.45
CA ARG A 59 23.81 5.57 -0.26
C ARG A 59 23.06 5.93 1.03
N ALA A 60 22.16 6.91 0.95
CA ALA A 60 21.33 7.30 2.08
C ALA A 60 20.38 6.18 2.53
N LEU A 61 19.80 5.43 1.59
CA LEU A 61 18.82 4.37 1.89
C LEU A 61 19.45 3.00 2.13
N ALA A 62 20.44 2.64 1.33
CA ALA A 62 21.05 1.31 1.34
C ALA A 62 22.40 1.25 2.10
N GLY A 63 22.89 2.41 2.59
CA GLY A 63 24.19 2.53 3.26
C GLY A 63 25.37 2.42 2.31
N THR A 64 26.58 2.61 2.88
CA THR A 64 27.86 2.64 2.17
C THR A 64 28.70 1.38 2.40
N GLY A 65 28.08 0.33 2.98
CA GLY A 65 28.78 -0.91 3.33
C GLY A 65 29.03 -1.84 2.14
N ARG A 66 29.69 -2.97 2.45
CA ARG A 66 29.92 -4.05 1.48
C ARG A 66 28.62 -4.46 0.78
N ARG A 67 28.71 -4.74 -0.51
CA ARG A 67 27.65 -5.35 -1.29
C ARG A 67 27.85 -6.86 -1.37
N TYR A 68 26.75 -7.60 -1.34
CA TYR A 68 26.71 -9.05 -1.39
C TYR A 68 25.92 -9.49 -2.63
N THR A 69 26.31 -10.60 -3.22
CA THR A 69 25.47 -11.31 -4.18
C THR A 69 24.40 -12.11 -3.43
N ALA A 70 23.28 -12.45 -4.10
CA ALA A 70 22.28 -13.32 -3.50
C ALA A 70 22.88 -14.70 -3.13
N ARG A 71 23.85 -15.18 -3.90
CA ARG A 71 24.55 -16.43 -3.64
C ARG A 71 25.39 -16.35 -2.36
N GLU A 72 26.17 -15.28 -2.18
CA GLU A 72 26.93 -15.06 -0.94
C GLU A 72 26.00 -14.99 0.28
N ILE A 73 24.88 -14.26 0.20
CA ILE A 73 23.91 -14.18 1.29
C ILE A 73 23.37 -15.57 1.62
N ALA A 74 22.96 -16.35 0.61
CA ALA A 74 22.44 -17.70 0.81
C ALA A 74 23.48 -18.63 1.47
N GLU A 75 24.74 -18.57 1.05
CA GLU A 75 25.85 -19.33 1.62
C GLU A 75 26.15 -18.91 3.07
N ILE A 76 26.28 -17.60 3.34
CA ILE A 76 26.57 -17.07 4.69
C ILE A 76 25.50 -17.46 5.68
N VAL A 77 24.23 -17.37 5.27
CA VAL A 77 23.07 -17.67 6.13
C VAL A 77 22.79 -19.17 6.22
N GLY A 78 23.20 -19.94 5.22
CA GLY A 78 22.92 -21.37 5.14
C GLY A 78 21.47 -21.69 4.78
N ILE A 79 20.95 -20.96 3.77
CA ILE A 79 19.61 -21.20 3.19
C ILE A 79 19.73 -21.53 1.70
N ASP A 80 18.68 -22.14 1.15
CA ASP A 80 18.63 -22.39 -0.29
C ASP A 80 18.48 -21.07 -1.07
N LEU A 81 19.27 -20.91 -2.15
CA LEU A 81 19.21 -19.72 -2.99
C LEU A 81 17.80 -19.47 -3.58
N GLY A 82 17.10 -20.55 -3.91
CA GLY A 82 15.71 -20.43 -4.40
C GLY A 82 14.77 -19.92 -3.32
N GLN A 83 14.95 -20.32 -2.06
CA GLN A 83 14.19 -19.78 -0.91
C GLN A 83 14.45 -18.29 -0.75
N LEU A 84 15.72 -17.85 -0.72
CA LEU A 84 16.08 -16.44 -0.64
C LEU A 84 15.42 -15.63 -1.76
N ARG A 85 15.50 -16.12 -3.01
CA ARG A 85 14.90 -15.43 -4.17
C ARG A 85 13.39 -15.36 -4.11
N ARG A 86 12.70 -16.42 -3.64
CA ARG A 86 11.23 -16.38 -3.44
C ARG A 86 10.84 -15.37 -2.36
N PHE A 87 11.60 -15.32 -1.29
CA PHE A 87 11.32 -14.42 -0.17
C PHE A 87 11.56 -12.95 -0.53
N SER A 88 12.70 -12.63 -1.17
CA SER A 88 12.98 -11.27 -1.64
C SER A 88 11.99 -10.80 -2.70
N ALA A 89 11.58 -11.68 -3.62
CA ALA A 89 10.53 -11.39 -4.59
C ALA A 89 9.17 -11.12 -3.92
N ALA A 90 8.84 -11.88 -2.87
CA ALA A 90 7.64 -11.66 -2.07
C ALA A 90 7.65 -10.31 -1.36
N LEU A 91 8.82 -9.84 -0.90
CA LEU A 91 9.02 -8.50 -0.34
C LEU A 91 9.02 -7.37 -1.39
N GLY A 92 8.95 -7.70 -2.69
CA GLY A 92 8.98 -6.71 -3.76
C GLY A 92 10.38 -6.24 -4.17
N VAL A 93 11.44 -6.91 -3.71
CA VAL A 93 12.85 -6.58 -4.00
C VAL A 93 13.59 -7.79 -4.62
N PRO A 94 13.17 -8.29 -5.80
CA PRO A 94 13.69 -9.53 -6.36
C PRO A 94 15.16 -9.43 -6.78
N TYR A 95 15.93 -10.47 -6.53
CA TYR A 95 17.23 -10.67 -7.15
C TYR A 95 17.04 -11.23 -8.58
N THR A 96 17.19 -10.37 -9.57
CA THR A 96 17.09 -10.75 -11.00
C THR A 96 18.28 -11.58 -11.43
N ASP A 97 19.49 -11.09 -11.10
CA ASP A 97 20.75 -11.82 -11.23
C ASP A 97 21.27 -12.22 -9.83
N PRO A 98 21.46 -13.52 -9.55
CA PRO A 98 21.93 -13.97 -8.26
C PRO A 98 23.42 -13.70 -8.01
N ASP A 99 24.16 -13.33 -9.04
CA ASP A 99 25.60 -13.06 -9.00
C ASP A 99 25.92 -11.55 -9.06
N GLU A 100 24.91 -10.69 -9.19
CA GLU A 100 25.04 -9.23 -9.08
C GLU A 100 25.22 -8.80 -7.63
N PRO A 101 26.29 -8.05 -7.27
CA PRO A 101 26.55 -7.61 -5.90
C PRO A 101 25.71 -6.38 -5.50
N ARG A 102 24.40 -6.54 -5.34
CA ARG A 102 23.45 -5.47 -4.98
C ARG A 102 22.92 -5.57 -3.55
N GLY A 103 23.03 -6.73 -2.92
CA GLY A 103 22.56 -6.96 -1.55
C GLY A 103 23.36 -6.17 -0.52
N THR A 104 22.68 -5.71 0.50
CA THR A 104 23.23 -4.91 1.60
C THR A 104 23.40 -5.75 2.87
N GLU A 105 24.00 -5.20 3.92
CA GLU A 105 24.01 -5.81 5.25
C GLU A 105 22.58 -5.98 5.79
N ALA A 106 21.66 -5.05 5.48
CA ALA A 106 20.27 -5.17 5.86
C ALA A 106 19.57 -6.37 5.18
N ASP A 107 19.93 -6.68 3.93
CA ASP A 107 19.42 -7.87 3.23
C ASP A 107 19.96 -9.15 3.85
N LEU A 108 21.25 -9.17 4.26
CA LEU A 108 21.86 -10.28 4.97
C LEU A 108 21.16 -10.53 6.31
N GLU A 109 20.88 -9.47 7.08
CA GLU A 109 20.13 -9.54 8.33
C GLU A 109 18.65 -9.98 8.11
N ALA A 110 18.02 -9.55 7.04
CA ALA A 110 16.66 -10.00 6.68
C ALA A 110 16.66 -11.51 6.37
N ALA A 111 17.68 -11.99 5.65
CA ALA A 111 17.83 -13.43 5.37
C ALA A 111 18.09 -14.24 6.64
N ARG A 112 18.87 -13.73 7.60
CA ARG A 112 19.08 -14.38 8.91
C ARG A 112 17.77 -14.51 9.68
N ARG A 113 16.98 -13.44 9.77
CA ARG A 113 15.66 -13.47 10.42
C ARG A 113 14.71 -14.46 9.74
N MET A 114 14.73 -14.53 8.41
CA MET A 114 13.94 -15.53 7.67
C MET A 114 14.34 -16.95 8.09
N LYS A 115 15.66 -17.24 8.17
CA LYS A 115 16.14 -18.54 8.61
C LYS A 115 15.70 -18.87 10.03
N GLU A 116 15.79 -17.92 10.96
CA GLU A 116 15.35 -18.11 12.36
C GLU A 116 13.87 -18.52 12.42
N PHE A 117 13.00 -17.93 11.61
CA PHE A 117 11.59 -18.32 11.53
C PHE A 117 11.39 -19.73 10.97
N LEU A 118 12.16 -20.10 9.93
CA LEU A 118 12.11 -21.46 9.37
C LEU A 118 12.61 -22.50 10.39
N ASP A 119 13.70 -22.20 11.09
CA ASP A 119 14.27 -23.06 12.12
C ASP A 119 13.32 -23.22 13.34
N ALA A 120 12.52 -22.19 13.62
CA ALA A 120 11.45 -22.23 14.63
C ALA A 120 10.22 -23.04 14.17
N GLY A 121 10.22 -23.56 12.95
CA GLY A 121 9.17 -24.43 12.41
C GLY A 121 7.98 -23.71 11.77
N LEU A 122 8.10 -22.39 11.48
CA LEU A 122 7.06 -21.71 10.74
C LEU A 122 7.03 -22.22 9.28
N PRO A 123 5.83 -22.50 8.72
CA PRO A 123 5.72 -23.00 7.35
C PRO A 123 6.14 -21.91 6.33
N GLU A 124 7.01 -22.28 5.38
CA GLU A 124 7.54 -21.37 4.35
C GLU A 124 6.43 -20.64 3.60
N GLU A 125 5.35 -21.33 3.20
CA GLU A 125 4.24 -20.71 2.47
C GLU A 125 3.54 -19.61 3.28
N GLY A 126 3.35 -19.82 4.58
CA GLY A 126 2.80 -18.80 5.48
C GLY A 126 3.71 -17.57 5.57
N MET A 127 5.02 -17.78 5.67
CA MET A 127 6.00 -16.71 5.69
C MET A 127 6.04 -15.92 4.38
N LEU A 128 5.98 -16.61 3.22
CA LEU A 128 5.89 -15.96 1.91
C LEU A 128 4.61 -15.13 1.76
N GLN A 129 3.50 -15.58 2.34
CA GLN A 129 2.25 -14.82 2.35
C GLN A 129 2.38 -13.53 3.17
N VAL A 130 2.98 -13.60 4.36
CA VAL A 130 3.28 -12.41 5.18
C VAL A 130 4.25 -11.48 4.45
N ALA A 131 5.32 -12.03 3.85
CA ALA A 131 6.29 -11.24 3.08
C ALA A 131 5.62 -10.50 1.91
N ARG A 132 4.72 -11.14 1.16
CA ARG A 132 3.93 -10.46 0.09
C ARG A 132 3.09 -9.31 0.63
N THR A 133 2.45 -9.51 1.78
CA THR A 133 1.64 -8.45 2.41
C THR A 133 2.51 -7.27 2.86
N ILE A 134 3.67 -7.55 3.46
CA ILE A 134 4.65 -6.53 3.83
C ILE A 134 5.13 -5.79 2.57
N GLY A 135 5.54 -6.52 1.52
CA GLY A 135 6.04 -5.93 0.27
C GLY A 135 5.03 -4.98 -0.38
N MET A 136 3.77 -5.40 -0.49
CA MET A 136 2.70 -4.55 -1.04
C MET A 136 2.43 -3.32 -0.16
N GLY A 137 2.43 -3.48 1.16
CA GLY A 137 2.20 -2.38 2.10
C GLY A 137 3.33 -1.36 2.09
N THR A 138 4.58 -1.83 2.14
CA THR A 138 5.76 -0.96 2.13
C THR A 138 5.97 -0.28 0.78
N ALA A 139 5.62 -0.92 -0.35
CA ALA A 139 5.65 -0.28 -1.65
C ALA A 139 4.70 0.94 -1.72
N ARG A 140 3.49 0.83 -1.15
CA ARG A 140 2.54 1.95 -1.06
C ARG A 140 3.05 3.07 -0.14
N ILE A 141 3.66 2.72 1.00
CA ILE A 141 4.27 3.70 1.91
C ILE A 141 5.41 4.43 1.20
N ALA A 142 6.27 3.70 0.47
CA ALA A 142 7.38 4.28 -0.30
C ALA A 142 6.87 5.24 -1.38
N GLU A 143 5.81 4.85 -2.12
CA GLU A 143 5.19 5.71 -3.13
C GLU A 143 4.62 6.99 -2.53
N ALA A 144 3.87 6.90 -1.42
CA ALA A 144 3.32 8.06 -0.72
C ALA A 144 4.42 9.00 -0.19
N ASN A 145 5.51 8.46 0.37
CA ASN A 145 6.65 9.26 0.79
C ASN A 145 7.34 9.94 -0.40
N ARG A 146 7.56 9.22 -1.51
CA ARG A 146 8.14 9.78 -2.73
C ARG A 146 7.29 10.93 -3.27
N GLU A 147 5.98 10.77 -3.33
CA GLU A 147 5.06 11.81 -3.78
C GLU A 147 5.10 13.04 -2.88
N LEU A 148 5.12 12.86 -1.55
CA LEU A 148 5.26 13.94 -0.59
C LEU A 148 6.56 14.71 -0.81
N VAL A 149 7.69 14.01 -0.99
CA VAL A 149 9.01 14.62 -1.24
C VAL A 149 8.99 15.41 -2.55
N ILE A 150 8.46 14.84 -3.64
CA ILE A 150 8.35 15.52 -4.93
C ILE A 150 7.55 16.82 -4.78
N ARG A 151 6.34 16.75 -4.24
CA ARG A 151 5.46 17.91 -4.09
C ARG A 151 6.03 19.01 -3.19
N THR A 152 6.84 18.63 -2.18
CA THR A 152 7.32 19.58 -1.17
C THR A 152 8.70 20.16 -1.50
N LEU A 153 9.58 19.36 -2.09
CA LEU A 153 11.00 19.70 -2.21
C LEU A 153 11.46 20.00 -3.64
N THR A 154 10.73 19.61 -4.69
CA THR A 154 11.12 19.95 -6.06
C THR A 154 10.62 21.33 -6.46
N GLN A 155 11.45 22.07 -7.21
CA GLN A 155 11.13 23.41 -7.72
C GLN A 155 11.28 23.44 -9.24
N PRO A 156 10.46 24.24 -9.94
CA PRO A 156 10.65 24.43 -11.38
C PRO A 156 12.06 24.97 -11.68
N GLY A 157 12.78 24.25 -12.55
CA GLY A 157 14.15 24.62 -12.93
C GLY A 157 15.26 23.92 -12.14
N ASP A 158 14.91 23.01 -11.21
CA ASP A 158 15.90 22.17 -10.54
C ASP A 158 16.67 21.32 -11.55
N SER A 159 17.98 21.27 -11.37
CA SER A 159 18.82 20.31 -12.10
C SER A 159 18.62 18.88 -11.55
N GLU A 160 19.00 17.90 -12.36
CA GLU A 160 19.00 16.48 -11.93
C GLU A 160 19.79 16.26 -10.62
N ARG A 161 20.93 17.00 -10.47
CA ARG A 161 21.73 17.01 -9.26
C ARG A 161 20.95 17.55 -8.05
N ASP A 162 20.29 18.69 -8.20
CA ASP A 162 19.57 19.33 -7.09
C ASP A 162 18.44 18.43 -6.59
N VAL A 163 17.73 17.78 -7.51
CA VAL A 163 16.71 16.79 -7.19
C VAL A 163 17.34 15.60 -6.43
N ALA A 164 18.44 15.04 -6.93
CA ALA A 164 19.11 13.90 -6.29
C ALA A 164 19.57 14.20 -4.86
N LEU A 165 20.22 15.33 -4.64
CA LEU A 165 20.70 15.73 -3.30
C LEU A 165 19.54 16.02 -2.34
N ARG A 166 18.45 16.65 -2.82
CA ARG A 166 17.25 16.87 -1.99
C ARG A 166 16.58 15.55 -1.59
N PHE A 167 16.49 14.60 -2.52
CA PHE A 167 15.95 13.27 -2.20
C PHE A 167 16.82 12.52 -1.20
N ALA A 168 18.15 12.59 -1.31
CA ALA A 168 19.07 11.99 -0.35
C ALA A 168 18.90 12.60 1.05
N ALA A 169 18.91 13.93 1.14
CA ALA A 169 18.69 14.63 2.41
C ALA A 169 17.31 14.34 3.01
N ALA A 170 16.27 14.25 2.17
CA ALA A 170 14.92 13.87 2.62
C ALA A 170 14.91 12.42 3.14
N ALA A 171 15.55 11.48 2.46
CA ALA A 171 15.63 10.09 2.89
C ALA A 171 16.34 9.97 4.25
N GLU A 172 17.48 10.63 4.44
CA GLU A 172 18.21 10.66 5.71
C GLU A 172 17.37 11.25 6.85
N ALA A 173 16.63 12.32 6.59
CA ALA A 173 15.79 12.98 7.60
C ALA A 173 14.51 12.18 7.92
N MET A 174 13.90 11.53 6.93
CA MET A 174 12.59 10.87 7.06
C MET A 174 12.70 9.45 7.57
N MET A 175 13.70 8.66 7.14
CA MET A 175 13.79 7.24 7.50
C MET A 175 13.80 6.98 9.01
N PRO A 176 14.51 7.76 9.84
CA PRO A 176 14.45 7.63 11.31
C PRO A 176 13.06 7.85 11.90
N LEU A 177 12.18 8.56 11.21
CA LEU A 177 10.80 8.83 11.63
C LEU A 177 9.81 7.81 11.08
N VAL A 178 9.94 7.47 9.79
CA VAL A 178 9.03 6.55 9.09
C VAL A 178 9.15 5.13 9.65
N GLY A 179 10.35 4.64 9.84
CA GLY A 179 10.58 3.27 10.32
C GLY A 179 9.87 2.97 11.65
N PRO A 180 10.13 3.72 12.72
CA PRO A 180 9.44 3.55 14.00
C PRO A 180 7.92 3.74 13.90
N THR A 181 7.44 4.66 13.05
CA THR A 181 6.00 4.88 12.84
C THR A 181 5.33 3.66 12.23
N VAL A 182 5.95 3.04 11.22
CA VAL A 182 5.44 1.80 10.61
C VAL A 182 5.40 0.66 11.63
N VAL A 183 6.46 0.49 12.43
CA VAL A 183 6.51 -0.53 13.49
C VAL A 183 5.41 -0.28 14.53
N HIS A 184 5.23 0.96 14.98
CA HIS A 184 4.17 1.33 15.92
C HIS A 184 2.78 1.03 15.36
N ALA A 185 2.51 1.42 14.11
CA ALA A 185 1.23 1.15 13.46
C ALA A 185 0.97 -0.35 13.32
N LEU A 186 2.00 -1.14 12.98
CA LEU A 186 1.88 -2.60 12.92
C LEU A 186 1.53 -3.19 14.30
N GLN A 187 2.22 -2.78 15.35
CA GLN A 187 1.96 -3.25 16.72
C GLN A 187 0.55 -2.90 17.20
N ALA A 188 0.08 -1.67 16.94
CA ALA A 188 -1.27 -1.23 17.28
C ALA A 188 -2.33 -2.06 16.55
N ASN A 189 -2.16 -2.29 15.25
CA ASN A 189 -3.07 -3.11 14.45
C ASN A 189 -3.07 -4.58 14.90
N MET A 190 -1.90 -5.16 15.20
CA MET A 190 -1.82 -6.53 15.71
C MET A 190 -2.54 -6.67 17.06
N LEU A 191 -2.33 -5.74 17.99
CA LEU A 191 -3.01 -5.75 19.28
C LEU A 191 -4.53 -5.71 19.12
N GLU A 192 -5.02 -4.86 18.21
CA GLU A 192 -6.45 -4.74 17.95
C GLU A 192 -7.03 -6.01 17.30
N GLN A 193 -6.29 -6.65 16.40
CA GLN A 193 -6.72 -7.94 15.82
C GLN A 193 -6.77 -9.05 16.88
N ILE A 194 -5.73 -9.18 17.71
CA ILE A 194 -5.69 -10.18 18.79
C ILE A 194 -6.85 -9.97 19.77
N ARG A 195 -7.15 -8.71 20.14
CA ARG A 195 -8.31 -8.42 21.02
C ARG A 195 -9.62 -8.91 20.43
N ARG A 196 -9.84 -8.71 19.13
CA ARG A 196 -11.04 -9.20 18.43
C ARG A 196 -11.11 -10.71 18.40
N ASP A 197 -9.99 -11.37 18.10
CA ASP A 197 -9.93 -12.82 18.04
C ASP A 197 -10.21 -13.46 19.42
N VAL A 198 -9.69 -12.87 20.49
CA VAL A 198 -9.96 -13.32 21.88
C VAL A 198 -11.45 -13.15 22.24
N ILE A 199 -12.07 -12.06 21.84
CA ILE A 199 -13.51 -11.83 22.05
C ILE A 199 -14.34 -12.81 21.21
N ALA A 200 -13.98 -13.00 19.93
CA ALA A 200 -14.65 -13.94 19.04
C ALA A 200 -14.47 -15.42 19.48
N THR A 201 -13.34 -15.76 20.12
CA THR A 201 -13.10 -17.13 20.64
C THR A 201 -13.99 -17.46 21.82
N ALA A 202 -14.39 -16.47 22.63
CA ALA A 202 -15.41 -16.65 23.65
C ALA A 202 -16.78 -17.00 23.05
N ASP A 203 -17.09 -16.52 21.83
CA ASP A 203 -18.28 -16.88 21.07
C ASP A 203 -18.12 -18.19 20.27
N LEU A 204 -16.90 -18.61 19.92
CA LEU A 204 -16.58 -19.86 19.21
C LEU A 204 -16.82 -21.15 20.03
N ALA A 205 -17.04 -21.05 21.32
CA ALA A 205 -17.56 -22.17 22.15
C ALA A 205 -18.91 -22.73 21.61
N SER A 206 -19.50 -22.09 20.59
CA SER A 206 -20.77 -22.46 19.93
C SER A 206 -20.64 -23.21 18.59
N GLY A 207 -19.44 -23.65 18.18
CA GLY A 207 -19.29 -24.63 17.08
C GLY A 207 -19.12 -24.05 15.67
N ALA A 208 -18.64 -22.81 15.51
CA ALA A 208 -18.29 -22.26 14.19
C ALA A 208 -17.04 -22.93 13.60
N ILE A 209 -17.05 -23.17 12.29
CA ILE A 209 -15.92 -23.74 11.54
C ILE A 209 -14.77 -22.73 11.61
N GLY A 210 -13.61 -23.15 12.14
CA GLY A 210 -12.44 -22.30 12.29
C GLY A 210 -12.04 -21.63 10.97
N GLY A 211 -11.76 -20.32 11.05
CA GLY A 211 -11.25 -19.51 9.93
C GLY A 211 -12.27 -18.65 9.20
N THR A 212 -13.58 -18.77 9.42
CA THR A 212 -14.59 -17.87 8.83
C THR A 212 -15.18 -16.93 9.88
N ALA A 213 -15.47 -15.69 9.47
CA ALA A 213 -16.15 -14.70 10.28
C ALA A 213 -17.50 -14.34 9.65
N ASN A 214 -18.53 -14.09 10.46
CA ASN A 214 -19.80 -13.56 9.96
C ASN A 214 -19.73 -12.03 9.98
N LEU A 215 -19.63 -11.41 8.81
CA LEU A 215 -19.43 -9.97 8.66
C LEU A 215 -20.45 -9.35 7.73
N THR A 216 -20.74 -8.08 7.97
CA THR A 216 -21.38 -7.19 7.01
C THR A 216 -20.31 -6.51 6.17
N VAL A 217 -20.41 -6.67 4.86
CA VAL A 217 -19.50 -6.08 3.87
C VAL A 217 -20.23 -4.95 3.16
N CYS A 218 -19.56 -3.82 3.00
CA CYS A 218 -20.04 -2.69 2.22
C CYS A 218 -19.01 -2.34 1.15
N PHE A 219 -19.49 -2.12 -0.08
CA PHE A 219 -18.76 -1.38 -1.09
C PHE A 219 -19.48 -0.07 -1.35
N ALA A 220 -18.70 1.00 -1.51
CA ALA A 220 -19.21 2.26 -2.04
C ALA A 220 -18.30 2.70 -3.19
N ASP A 221 -18.87 3.17 -4.30
CA ASP A 221 -18.13 3.63 -5.45
C ASP A 221 -18.67 4.97 -6.00
N LEU A 222 -17.79 5.74 -6.63
CA LEU A 222 -18.16 6.98 -7.31
C LEU A 222 -18.85 6.66 -8.64
N VAL A 223 -19.94 7.35 -8.90
CA VAL A 223 -20.71 7.15 -10.13
C VAL A 223 -20.02 7.88 -11.28
N GLU A 224 -19.85 7.19 -12.41
CA GLU A 224 -19.25 7.73 -13.64
C GLU A 224 -17.80 8.22 -13.51
N PHE A 225 -17.06 7.76 -12.49
CA PHE A 225 -15.66 8.15 -12.27
C PHE A 225 -14.74 7.84 -13.47
N THR A 226 -14.94 6.70 -14.14
CA THR A 226 -14.20 6.37 -15.38
C THR A 226 -14.40 7.42 -16.46
N ARG A 227 -15.65 7.94 -16.61
CA ARG A 227 -15.95 8.99 -17.58
C ARG A 227 -15.32 10.32 -17.15
N LEU A 228 -15.36 10.64 -15.86
CA LEU A 228 -14.70 11.81 -15.31
C LEU A 228 -13.21 11.82 -15.64
N GLY A 229 -12.54 10.67 -15.59
CA GLY A 229 -11.13 10.53 -15.96
C GLY A 229 -10.81 10.78 -17.45
N GLU A 230 -11.81 10.83 -18.32
CA GLU A 230 -11.67 11.26 -19.71
C GLU A 230 -11.85 12.79 -19.87
N GLU A 231 -12.47 13.44 -18.87
CA GLU A 231 -12.86 14.86 -18.92
C GLU A 231 -11.90 15.78 -18.14
N ILE A 232 -11.23 15.27 -17.08
CA ILE A 232 -10.33 16.06 -16.22
C ILE A 232 -8.91 15.51 -16.20
N PRO A 233 -7.88 16.33 -15.85
CA PRO A 233 -6.50 15.89 -15.66
C PRO A 233 -6.36 14.80 -14.58
N ALA A 234 -5.34 13.94 -14.73
CA ALA A 234 -5.09 12.83 -13.79
C ALA A 234 -4.84 13.33 -12.36
N GLU A 235 -4.24 14.50 -12.18
CA GLU A 235 -4.00 15.14 -10.90
C GLU A 235 -5.31 15.47 -10.17
N GLU A 236 -6.28 16.04 -10.89
CA GLU A 236 -7.59 16.37 -10.33
C GLU A 236 -8.38 15.11 -10.01
N LEU A 237 -8.29 14.08 -10.87
CA LEU A 237 -8.90 12.78 -10.62
C LEU A 237 -8.34 12.13 -9.34
N GLY A 238 -7.03 12.26 -9.12
CA GLY A 238 -6.36 11.82 -7.90
C GLY A 238 -6.86 12.54 -6.63
N LEU A 239 -7.17 13.85 -6.73
CA LEU A 239 -7.74 14.60 -5.61
C LEU A 239 -9.15 14.12 -5.25
N VAL A 240 -9.99 13.80 -6.25
CA VAL A 240 -11.33 13.24 -6.02
C VAL A 240 -11.25 11.88 -5.33
N ALA A 241 -10.35 10.99 -5.78
CA ALA A 241 -10.14 9.70 -5.14
C ALA A 241 -9.60 9.83 -3.70
N GLY A 242 -8.66 10.74 -3.47
CA GLY A 242 -8.14 11.06 -2.13
C GLY A 242 -9.23 11.60 -1.20
N ARG A 243 -10.13 12.44 -1.71
CA ARG A 243 -11.25 12.96 -0.93
C ARG A 243 -12.23 11.86 -0.52
N LEU A 244 -12.50 10.89 -1.41
CA LEU A 244 -13.29 9.71 -1.05
C LEU A 244 -12.62 8.92 0.08
N GLU A 245 -11.31 8.72 0.04
CA GLU A 245 -10.56 8.01 1.08
C GLU A 245 -10.62 8.72 2.43
N GLU A 246 -10.50 10.06 2.45
CA GLU A 246 -10.65 10.86 3.67
C GLU A 246 -12.05 10.70 4.29
N MET A 247 -13.10 10.84 3.49
CA MET A 247 -14.48 10.65 3.94
C MET A 247 -14.73 9.23 4.43
N ALA A 248 -14.21 8.23 3.71
CA ALA A 248 -14.32 6.83 4.09
C ALA A 248 -13.61 6.53 5.42
N SER A 249 -12.45 7.13 5.63
CA SER A 249 -11.71 7.00 6.90
C SER A 249 -12.45 7.66 8.05
N ALA A 250 -13.09 8.81 7.82
CA ALA A 250 -13.83 9.54 8.85
C ALA A 250 -15.07 8.79 9.37
N VAL A 251 -15.74 8.01 8.50
CA VAL A 251 -16.93 7.22 8.92
C VAL A 251 -16.58 5.81 9.43
N ALA A 252 -15.30 5.43 9.38
CA ALA A 252 -14.82 4.11 9.78
C ALA A 252 -14.57 4.02 11.29
N GLU A 253 -15.60 4.25 12.10
CA GLU A 253 -15.52 4.09 13.55
C GLU A 253 -15.84 2.64 13.99
N PRO A 254 -15.15 2.09 15.00
CA PRO A 254 -15.43 0.75 15.48
C PRO A 254 -16.93 0.53 15.81
N PRO A 255 -17.53 -0.60 15.38
CA PRO A 255 -16.92 -1.81 14.81
C PRO A 255 -16.75 -1.77 13.27
N VAL A 256 -17.01 -0.67 12.60
CA VAL A 256 -16.80 -0.49 11.15
C VAL A 256 -15.31 -0.29 10.86
N ARG A 257 -14.81 -0.97 9.84
CA ARG A 257 -13.42 -0.87 9.42
C ARG A 257 -13.31 -0.67 7.92
N LEU A 258 -12.58 0.35 7.51
CA LEU A 258 -12.11 0.51 6.13
C LEU A 258 -11.06 -0.57 5.86
N VAL A 259 -11.29 -1.40 4.86
CA VAL A 259 -10.38 -2.48 4.46
C VAL A 259 -9.38 -2.00 3.44
N LYS A 260 -9.89 -1.33 2.39
CA LYS A 260 -9.07 -0.85 1.28
C LYS A 260 -9.83 0.15 0.44
N THR A 261 -9.07 0.95 -0.29
CA THR A 261 -9.52 1.74 -1.45
C THR A 261 -9.14 1.02 -2.74
N ILE A 262 -9.99 1.06 -3.77
CA ILE A 262 -9.79 0.40 -5.06
C ILE A 262 -10.17 1.41 -6.15
N GLY A 263 -9.24 2.31 -6.47
CA GLY A 263 -9.54 3.42 -7.39
C GLY A 263 -10.63 4.33 -6.83
N ASP A 264 -11.78 4.30 -7.47
CA ASP A 264 -12.98 5.06 -7.14
C ASP A 264 -13.93 4.36 -6.15
N ALA A 265 -13.51 3.23 -5.60
CA ALA A 265 -14.32 2.45 -4.68
C ALA A 265 -13.63 2.23 -3.33
N VAL A 266 -14.43 2.09 -2.28
CA VAL A 266 -13.97 1.75 -0.93
C VAL A 266 -14.69 0.50 -0.43
N MET A 267 -13.98 -0.31 0.34
CA MET A 267 -14.51 -1.52 0.96
C MET A 267 -14.44 -1.42 2.48
N PHE A 268 -15.57 -1.67 3.13
CA PHE A 268 -15.66 -1.76 4.58
C PHE A 268 -16.14 -3.13 5.03
N VAL A 269 -15.80 -3.49 6.26
CA VAL A 269 -16.37 -4.63 6.98
C VAL A 269 -16.75 -4.25 8.40
N SER A 270 -17.75 -4.94 8.95
CA SER A 270 -18.16 -4.80 10.35
C SER A 270 -18.72 -6.12 10.87
N THR A 271 -18.54 -6.37 12.15
CA THR A 271 -19.23 -7.46 12.85
C THR A 271 -20.71 -7.19 13.07
N GLU A 272 -21.13 -5.93 12.97
CA GLU A 272 -22.49 -5.47 13.20
C GLU A 272 -23.06 -4.76 11.99
N ALA A 273 -24.28 -5.12 11.59
CA ALA A 273 -24.92 -4.58 10.39
C ALA A 273 -25.47 -3.15 10.58
N ALA A 274 -25.94 -2.80 11.77
CA ALA A 274 -26.52 -1.49 12.01
C ALA A 274 -25.48 -0.36 12.00
N PRO A 275 -24.31 -0.46 12.68
CA PRO A 275 -23.22 0.50 12.51
C PRO A 275 -22.73 0.61 11.06
N MET A 276 -22.58 -0.52 10.35
CA MET A 276 -22.17 -0.51 8.94
C MET A 276 -23.15 0.24 8.06
N LEU A 277 -24.46 0.00 8.24
CA LEU A 277 -25.48 0.69 7.45
C LEU A 277 -25.51 2.19 7.75
N ARG A 278 -25.29 2.58 9.00
CA ARG A 278 -25.17 3.98 9.40
C ARG A 278 -23.98 4.64 8.74
N ALA A 279 -22.80 4.04 8.84
CA ALA A 279 -21.56 4.55 8.22
C ALA A 279 -21.71 4.70 6.69
N ALA A 280 -22.36 3.74 6.03
CA ALA A 280 -22.63 3.84 4.60
C ALA A 280 -23.56 5.01 4.24
N LEU A 281 -24.59 5.27 5.06
CA LEU A 281 -25.51 6.40 4.87
C LEU A 281 -24.84 7.75 5.15
N GLU A 282 -23.98 7.82 6.17
CA GLU A 282 -23.17 8.99 6.52
C GLU A 282 -22.16 9.30 5.42
N LEU A 283 -21.52 8.28 4.85
CA LEU A 283 -20.59 8.44 3.73
C LEU A 283 -21.30 9.03 2.49
N ILE A 284 -22.50 8.54 2.16
CA ILE A 284 -23.30 9.11 1.07
C ILE A 284 -23.62 10.58 1.36
N ALA A 285 -24.06 10.90 2.58
CA ALA A 285 -24.36 12.27 2.96
C ALA A 285 -23.14 13.19 2.93
N ALA A 286 -21.96 12.68 3.33
CA ALA A 286 -20.70 13.41 3.24
C ALA A 286 -20.34 13.73 1.79
N ALA A 287 -20.47 12.76 0.87
CA ALA A 287 -20.22 12.98 -0.54
C ALA A 287 -21.22 13.98 -1.16
N GLU A 288 -22.50 13.94 -0.77
CA GLU A 288 -23.49 14.91 -1.20
C GLU A 288 -23.17 16.34 -0.70
N ALA A 289 -22.56 16.47 0.47
CA ALA A 289 -22.18 17.75 1.06
C ALA A 289 -20.96 18.42 0.38
N GLU A 290 -20.17 17.67 -0.39
CA GLU A 290 -19.05 18.22 -1.20
C GLU A 290 -19.55 19.13 -2.35
N GLY A 291 -20.81 19.02 -2.74
CA GLY A 291 -21.44 19.87 -3.76
C GLY A 291 -21.52 19.19 -5.13
N GLU A 292 -21.97 19.98 -6.13
CA GLU A 292 -22.30 19.48 -7.47
C GLU A 292 -21.08 19.02 -8.28
N GLU A 293 -19.90 19.50 -7.96
CA GLU A 293 -18.65 19.16 -8.65
C GLU A 293 -18.08 17.81 -8.20
N PHE A 294 -18.51 17.31 -7.03
CA PHE A 294 -18.08 16.00 -6.54
C PHE A 294 -18.99 14.89 -7.09
N PRO A 295 -18.43 13.79 -7.61
CA PRO A 295 -19.22 12.70 -8.17
C PRO A 295 -20.15 12.08 -7.13
N TRP A 296 -21.36 11.72 -7.55
CA TRP A 296 -22.29 10.99 -6.71
C TRP A 296 -21.70 9.67 -6.24
N LEU A 297 -21.93 9.35 -4.98
CA LEU A 297 -21.53 8.07 -4.41
C LEU A 297 -22.76 7.14 -4.36
N ARG A 298 -22.56 5.83 -4.48
CA ARG A 298 -23.54 4.78 -4.25
C ARG A 298 -22.92 3.66 -3.42
N ALA A 299 -23.73 2.98 -2.61
CA ALA A 299 -23.24 1.90 -1.76
C ALA A 299 -24.14 0.67 -1.80
N GLY A 300 -23.51 -0.50 -1.61
CA GLY A 300 -24.17 -1.80 -1.55
C GLY A 300 -23.64 -2.65 -0.40
N LEU A 301 -24.56 -3.24 0.37
CA LEU A 301 -24.21 -4.05 1.54
C LEU A 301 -24.73 -5.47 1.42
N SER A 302 -23.95 -6.40 1.95
CA SER A 302 -24.34 -7.81 2.14
C SER A 302 -23.75 -8.36 3.43
N CYS A 303 -24.43 -9.32 4.06
CA CYS A 303 -24.03 -9.93 5.32
C CYS A 303 -23.91 -11.45 5.18
N GLY A 304 -22.92 -12.04 5.86
CA GLY A 304 -22.74 -13.50 5.93
C GLY A 304 -21.30 -13.92 6.21
N SER A 305 -21.06 -15.22 6.05
CA SER A 305 -19.76 -15.82 6.32
C SER A 305 -18.72 -15.43 5.26
N VAL A 306 -17.58 -14.91 5.70
CA VAL A 306 -16.42 -14.53 4.89
C VAL A 306 -15.16 -15.19 5.43
N LEU A 307 -14.17 -15.39 4.56
CA LEU A 307 -12.84 -15.87 4.89
C LEU A 307 -11.87 -14.68 4.88
N PRO A 308 -11.33 -14.24 6.04
CA PRO A 308 -10.24 -13.29 6.07
C PRO A 308 -8.95 -13.97 5.60
N GLN A 309 -8.22 -13.35 4.68
CA GLN A 309 -6.94 -13.84 4.18
C GLN A 309 -6.06 -12.68 3.71
N SER A 310 -4.85 -12.58 4.26
CA SER A 310 -3.84 -11.58 3.86
C SER A 310 -4.33 -10.12 3.92
N GLY A 311 -5.17 -9.79 4.91
CA GLY A 311 -5.73 -8.44 5.06
C GLY A 311 -6.95 -8.16 4.17
N ASP A 312 -7.36 -9.11 3.34
CA ASP A 312 -8.56 -9.03 2.49
C ASP A 312 -9.63 -10.03 2.96
N TYR A 313 -10.80 -10.01 2.32
CA TYR A 313 -11.94 -10.87 2.61
C TYR A 313 -12.44 -11.56 1.36
N TYR A 314 -12.78 -12.84 1.49
CA TYR A 314 -13.29 -13.69 0.42
C TYR A 314 -14.62 -14.32 0.83
N GLY A 315 -15.51 -14.50 -0.11
CA GLY A 315 -16.76 -15.18 0.11
C GLY A 315 -17.95 -14.54 -0.62
N ARG A 316 -19.08 -15.22 -0.52
CA ARG A 316 -20.30 -14.78 -1.18
C ARG A 316 -20.73 -13.36 -0.77
N PRO A 317 -20.68 -12.93 0.52
CA PRO A 317 -21.06 -11.56 0.91
C PRO A 317 -20.23 -10.49 0.23
N VAL A 318 -18.91 -10.70 0.06
CA VAL A 318 -18.02 -9.75 -0.63
C VAL A 318 -18.43 -9.54 -2.07
N ASN A 319 -18.63 -10.66 -2.81
CA ASN A 319 -19.08 -10.61 -4.19
C ASN A 319 -20.47 -10.00 -4.32
N LEU A 320 -21.37 -10.34 -3.39
CA LEU A 320 -22.75 -9.85 -3.41
C LEU A 320 -22.79 -8.35 -3.12
N ALA A 321 -22.08 -7.83 -2.11
CA ALA A 321 -22.01 -6.41 -1.79
C ALA A 321 -21.54 -5.59 -3.01
N SER A 322 -20.45 -6.02 -3.66
CA SER A 322 -19.95 -5.38 -4.89
C SER A 322 -21.01 -5.35 -6.01
N ARG A 323 -21.76 -6.43 -6.23
CA ARG A 323 -22.82 -6.47 -7.26
C ARG A 323 -24.04 -5.64 -6.88
N VAL A 324 -24.36 -5.56 -5.58
CA VAL A 324 -25.43 -4.70 -5.06
C VAL A 324 -25.09 -3.23 -5.25
N THR A 325 -23.82 -2.83 -5.02
CA THR A 325 -23.33 -1.48 -5.32
C THR A 325 -23.56 -1.10 -6.77
N GLY A 326 -23.24 -2.00 -7.71
CA GLY A 326 -23.41 -1.76 -9.15
C GLY A 326 -24.88 -1.57 -9.61
N VAL A 327 -25.89 -1.96 -8.81
CA VAL A 327 -27.30 -1.74 -9.11
C VAL A 327 -27.93 -0.63 -8.26
N ALA A 328 -27.17 -0.06 -7.33
CA ALA A 328 -27.60 1.10 -6.56
C ALA A 328 -27.65 2.36 -7.43
N ARG A 329 -28.64 3.20 -7.21
CA ARG A 329 -28.73 4.51 -7.88
C ARG A 329 -27.76 5.50 -7.22
N PRO A 330 -27.30 6.54 -7.93
CA PRO A 330 -26.56 7.64 -7.32
C PRO A 330 -27.26 8.14 -6.05
N GLY A 331 -26.50 8.49 -5.02
CA GLY A 331 -27.02 8.97 -3.73
C GLY A 331 -27.80 7.91 -2.95
N SER A 332 -27.56 6.59 -3.16
CA SER A 332 -28.35 5.59 -2.45
C SER A 332 -27.54 4.43 -1.86
N VAL A 333 -28.02 3.94 -0.73
CA VAL A 333 -27.55 2.72 -0.09
C VAL A 333 -28.54 1.60 -0.35
N VAL A 334 -28.07 0.49 -0.93
CA VAL A 334 -28.85 -0.70 -1.21
C VAL A 334 -28.33 -1.87 -0.38
N VAL A 335 -29.24 -2.63 0.20
CA VAL A 335 -28.91 -3.77 1.06
C VAL A 335 -29.65 -5.03 0.61
N ASP A 336 -29.10 -6.20 0.88
CA ASP A 336 -29.81 -7.47 0.75
C ASP A 336 -30.74 -7.76 1.94
N ALA A 337 -31.45 -8.86 1.88
CA ALA A 337 -32.39 -9.25 2.93
C ALA A 337 -31.66 -9.58 4.25
N ALA A 338 -30.47 -10.14 4.19
CA ALA A 338 -29.69 -10.50 5.36
C ALA A 338 -29.25 -9.26 6.15
N VAL A 339 -28.77 -8.22 5.47
CA VAL A 339 -28.43 -6.94 6.11
C VAL A 339 -29.66 -6.26 6.71
N LYS A 340 -30.80 -6.25 5.97
CA LYS A 340 -32.05 -5.69 6.50
C LYS A 340 -32.48 -6.35 7.79
N GLU A 341 -32.37 -7.68 7.87
CA GLU A 341 -32.73 -8.45 9.07
C GLU A 341 -31.74 -8.18 10.21
N ALA A 342 -30.44 -8.22 9.91
CA ALA A 342 -29.38 -8.06 10.92
C ALA A 342 -29.26 -6.62 11.47
N ALA A 343 -29.55 -5.58 10.66
CA ALA A 343 -29.50 -4.18 11.10
C ALA A 343 -30.70 -3.77 11.97
N GLY A 344 -31.81 -4.51 11.91
CA GLY A 344 -32.97 -4.32 12.77
C GLY A 344 -33.67 -2.99 12.59
N GLU A 345 -34.16 -2.44 13.73
CA GLU A 345 -34.92 -1.19 13.78
C GLU A 345 -34.00 0.05 13.69
N GLY A 346 -34.56 1.20 13.32
CA GLY A 346 -33.82 2.48 13.17
C GLY A 346 -33.59 2.88 11.72
N PHE A 347 -33.96 2.03 10.75
CA PHE A 347 -33.85 2.30 9.33
C PHE A 347 -35.17 2.08 8.60
N LYS A 348 -35.43 2.89 7.59
CA LYS A 348 -36.56 2.70 6.64
C LYS A 348 -36.07 1.98 5.40
N TYR A 349 -36.80 0.93 5.02
CA TYR A 349 -36.44 0.11 3.87
C TYR A 349 -37.54 0.22 2.79
N THR A 350 -37.10 0.51 1.58
CA THR A 350 -37.99 0.49 0.40
C THR A 350 -37.60 -0.71 -0.45
N TYR A 351 -38.49 -1.65 -0.65
CA TYR A 351 -38.24 -2.80 -1.54
C TYR A 351 -38.09 -2.33 -2.98
N ILE A 352 -36.98 -2.71 -3.63
CA ILE A 352 -36.65 -2.32 -5.01
C ILE A 352 -36.65 -3.50 -5.98
N GLY A 353 -37.15 -4.64 -5.54
CA GLY A 353 -37.39 -5.85 -6.34
C GLY A 353 -36.36 -6.95 -6.12
N GLU A 354 -36.62 -8.06 -6.82
CA GLU A 354 -35.63 -9.16 -6.92
C GLU A 354 -34.78 -8.99 -8.18
N ARG A 355 -33.47 -9.13 -8.03
CA ARG A 355 -32.53 -8.97 -9.13
C ARG A 355 -31.70 -10.23 -9.35
N ARG A 356 -31.46 -10.60 -10.60
CA ARG A 356 -30.36 -11.49 -10.97
C ARG A 356 -29.09 -10.66 -11.06
N LEU A 357 -28.09 -11.00 -10.28
CA LEU A 357 -26.80 -10.32 -10.26
C LEU A 357 -25.75 -11.21 -10.92
N LYS A 358 -24.85 -10.62 -11.68
CA LYS A 358 -23.83 -11.36 -12.45
C LYS A 358 -22.97 -12.24 -11.49
N GLY A 359 -22.91 -13.55 -11.76
CA GLY A 359 -22.16 -14.51 -10.93
C GLY A 359 -22.88 -14.91 -9.63
N ILE A 360 -24.17 -14.59 -9.47
CA ILE A 360 -25.01 -15.05 -8.35
C ILE A 360 -26.20 -15.82 -8.94
N ASP A 361 -26.27 -17.12 -8.63
CA ASP A 361 -27.28 -18.02 -9.24
C ASP A 361 -28.72 -17.69 -8.83
N ALA A 362 -28.92 -17.34 -7.56
CA ALA A 362 -30.23 -17.01 -7.03
C ALA A 362 -30.58 -15.54 -7.24
N LYS A 363 -31.88 -15.25 -7.45
CA LYS A 363 -32.39 -13.89 -7.38
C LYS A 363 -32.22 -13.36 -5.95
N VAL A 364 -31.78 -12.11 -5.83
CA VAL A 364 -31.54 -11.43 -4.54
C VAL A 364 -32.63 -10.37 -4.33
N LYS A 365 -33.30 -10.41 -3.17
CA LYS A 365 -34.19 -9.36 -2.71
C LYS A 365 -33.40 -8.16 -2.25
N LEU A 366 -33.66 -7.01 -2.83
CA LEU A 366 -32.92 -5.79 -2.57
C LEU A 366 -33.82 -4.70 -1.99
N PHE A 367 -33.24 -3.92 -1.08
CA PHE A 367 -33.93 -2.84 -0.39
C PHE A 367 -33.04 -1.59 -0.41
N ARG A 368 -33.65 -0.43 -0.71
CA ARG A 368 -32.99 0.84 -0.47
C ARG A 368 -33.21 1.23 1.00
N ALA A 369 -32.11 1.50 1.70
CA ALA A 369 -32.12 1.90 3.10
C ALA A 369 -32.01 3.43 3.27
N ARG A 370 -32.59 3.95 4.35
CA ARG A 370 -32.50 5.33 4.81
C ARG A 370 -32.57 5.36 6.32
N ILE A 371 -32.05 6.40 6.97
CA ILE A 371 -32.25 6.63 8.39
C ILE A 371 -33.73 6.89 8.64
N SER A 372 -34.29 6.28 9.69
CA SER A 372 -35.63 6.64 10.18
C SER A 372 -35.53 8.02 10.82
N GLY A 373 -36.21 9.00 10.25
CA GLY A 373 -36.37 10.31 10.88
C GLY A 373 -37.32 10.25 12.06
#